data_b773521b73294ce955748c1d3c19daad
#
_entry.id   b773521b73294ce955748c1d3c19daad
#
_cell.length_a   1.000
_cell.length_b   1.000
_cell.length_c   1.000
_cell.angle_alpha   90.00
_cell.angle_beta   90.00
_cell.angle_gamma   90.00
#
_symmetry.space_group_name_H-M   'P 1'
#
loop_
_entity.id
_entity.type
_entity.pdbx_description
1 polymer ?
#
loop_
_entity_poly.entity_id
_entity_poly.type
_entity_poly.pdbx_seq_one_letter_code
_entity_poly.pdbx_strand_id
1 'polypeptide(L)'
;INHFGEKLRWCMDLLAVDYEESNVGGITSIILRGRTVPWLVDRLSCSLIGNSDEALWYLFAVHVPTMQGDAAQQGAALLRRSEETMAWEERLNALGHAIQGWAYFYLLATNADPDLSLRYWGGKEPTVPLLHRLAQRCGYPAFKGLMRKAFALDDESLHQKRYDTFVAVLDDADAALELKGGNHLTGESISYVDISFCALLGPLLPSTIIPLWANGRFSSFAPLQDHPSMPTELVDFEDALQRRPCGQYIEKMFREWRNRPFAS
;
A
#
# COMPACT_ATOMS: atom_id res chain seq x y z
N ILE A 1 0.52 3.47 -8.16
CA ILE A 1 0.55 3.35 -6.69
C ILE A 1 0.42 1.88 -6.33
N ASN A 2 1.37 1.34 -5.60
CA ASN A 2 1.34 -0.04 -5.12
C ASN A 2 1.51 -0.07 -3.61
N HIS A 3 0.40 -0.01 -2.90
CA HIS A 3 0.37 -0.04 -1.44
C HIS A 3 0.92 -1.35 -0.84
N PHE A 4 0.77 -2.47 -1.51
CA PHE A 4 1.39 -3.73 -1.09
C PHE A 4 2.91 -3.72 -1.29
N GLY A 5 3.40 -3.04 -2.33
CA GLY A 5 4.83 -2.78 -2.52
C GLY A 5 5.40 -1.89 -1.43
N GLU A 6 4.63 -0.86 -1.01
CA GLU A 6 5.03 0.02 0.07
C GLU A 6 5.12 -0.70 1.42
N LYS A 7 4.16 -1.59 1.73
CA LYS A 7 4.22 -2.47 2.90
C LYS A 7 5.55 -3.22 2.97
N LEU A 8 5.93 -3.88 1.88
CA LEU A 8 7.17 -4.67 1.83
C LEU A 8 8.40 -3.77 1.93
N ARG A 9 8.44 -2.67 1.17
CA ARG A 9 9.54 -1.71 1.18
C ARG A 9 9.77 -1.13 2.57
N TRP A 10 8.71 -0.71 3.25
CA TRP A 10 8.83 -0.15 4.60
C TRP A 10 9.41 -1.17 5.60
N CYS A 11 8.94 -2.42 5.56
CA CYS A 11 9.51 -3.46 6.40
C CYS A 11 10.99 -3.72 6.06
N MET A 12 11.38 -3.76 4.78
CA MET A 12 12.77 -3.93 4.38
C MET A 12 13.66 -2.77 4.82
N ASP A 13 13.15 -1.53 4.73
CA ASP A 13 13.87 -0.34 5.19
C ASP A 13 14.11 -0.37 6.71
N LEU A 14 13.11 -0.78 7.51
CA LEU A 14 13.26 -0.94 8.97
C LEU A 14 14.26 -2.06 9.33
N LEU A 15 14.26 -3.13 8.58
CA LEU A 15 15.17 -4.27 8.76
C LEU A 15 16.57 -4.00 8.19
N ALA A 16 16.82 -2.81 7.65
CA ALA A 16 18.07 -2.46 6.98
C ALA A 16 18.47 -3.45 5.86
N VAL A 17 17.50 -4.04 5.17
CA VAL A 17 17.75 -4.89 4.01
C VAL A 17 18.26 -4.05 2.86
N ASP A 18 19.40 -4.43 2.28
CA ASP A 18 19.87 -3.80 1.03
C ASP A 18 19.12 -4.42 -0.16
N TYR A 19 18.43 -3.58 -0.93
CA TYR A 19 17.63 -4.02 -2.08
C TYR A 19 17.64 -3.02 -3.23
N GLU A 20 17.48 -3.55 -4.42
CA GLU A 20 17.29 -2.80 -5.65
C GLU A 20 15.84 -2.85 -6.09
N GLU A 21 15.23 -1.71 -6.33
CA GLU A 21 13.85 -1.62 -6.76
C GLU A 21 13.73 -1.48 -8.28
N SER A 22 12.89 -2.32 -8.89
CA SER A 22 12.57 -2.27 -10.31
C SER A 22 11.11 -1.91 -10.52
N ASN A 23 10.86 -0.69 -11.01
CA ASN A 23 9.53 -0.20 -11.29
C ASN A 23 9.01 -0.71 -12.63
N VAL A 24 7.78 -1.20 -12.62
CA VAL A 24 7.06 -1.63 -13.82
C VAL A 24 5.72 -0.90 -13.94
N GLY A 25 5.29 -0.62 -15.14
CA GLY A 25 3.98 -0.04 -15.36
C GLY A 25 2.85 -1.01 -14.96
N GLY A 26 1.74 -0.50 -14.40
CA GLY A 26 0.65 -1.33 -13.88
C GLY A 26 0.09 -2.32 -14.90
N ILE A 27 -0.17 -1.89 -16.14
CA ILE A 27 -0.65 -2.79 -17.23
C ILE A 27 0.40 -3.85 -17.57
N THR A 28 1.66 -3.45 -17.68
CA THR A 28 2.76 -4.36 -17.98
C THR A 28 2.97 -5.37 -16.86
N SER A 29 2.81 -4.96 -15.61
CA SER A 29 2.88 -5.84 -14.45
C SER A 29 1.88 -6.99 -14.54
N ILE A 30 0.62 -6.69 -14.90
CA ILE A 30 -0.44 -7.69 -15.03
C ILE A 30 -0.15 -8.66 -16.16
N ILE A 31 0.35 -8.16 -17.30
CA ILE A 31 0.63 -9.00 -18.48
C ILE A 31 1.84 -9.92 -18.24
N LEU A 32 2.92 -9.37 -17.68
CA LEU A 32 4.20 -10.09 -17.57
C LEU A 32 4.31 -10.96 -16.33
N ARG A 33 3.66 -10.59 -15.23
CA ARG A 33 3.90 -11.18 -13.91
C ARG A 33 2.65 -11.70 -13.21
N GLY A 34 1.50 -11.66 -13.87
CA GLY A 34 0.23 -12.06 -13.27
C GLY A 34 -0.36 -11.02 -12.33
N ARG A 35 -1.26 -11.45 -11.45
CA ARG A 35 -2.07 -10.56 -10.62
C ARG A 35 -1.41 -10.07 -9.34
N THR A 36 -0.31 -10.69 -8.93
CA THR A 36 0.32 -10.39 -7.63
C THR A 36 1.54 -9.51 -7.81
N VAL A 37 1.55 -8.40 -7.11
CA VAL A 37 2.68 -7.50 -6.91
C VAL A 37 2.66 -7.09 -5.44
N PRO A 38 3.79 -6.89 -4.77
CA PRO A 38 5.18 -6.92 -5.26
C PRO A 38 5.73 -8.34 -5.46
N TRP A 39 6.90 -8.41 -6.10
CA TRP A 39 7.71 -9.60 -6.18
C TRP A 39 9.05 -9.34 -5.49
N LEU A 40 9.43 -10.20 -4.57
CA LEU A 40 10.75 -10.22 -3.97
C LEU A 40 11.61 -11.27 -4.66
N VAL A 41 12.77 -10.84 -5.16
CA VAL A 41 13.76 -11.73 -5.77
C VAL A 41 14.99 -11.75 -4.88
N ASP A 42 15.27 -12.88 -4.27
CA ASP A 42 16.54 -13.09 -3.59
C ASP A 42 17.52 -13.78 -4.54
N ARG A 43 18.55 -13.05 -4.93
CA ARG A 43 19.56 -13.52 -5.89
C ARG A 43 20.49 -14.57 -5.28
N LEU A 44 20.69 -14.56 -3.95
CA LEU A 44 21.59 -15.50 -3.28
C LEU A 44 20.97 -16.89 -3.19
N SER A 45 19.70 -16.95 -2.81
CA SER A 45 18.96 -18.22 -2.75
C SER A 45 18.27 -18.60 -4.05
N CYS A 46 18.34 -17.75 -5.09
CA CYS A 46 17.58 -17.89 -6.34
C CYS A 46 16.06 -18.04 -6.11
N SER A 47 15.54 -17.40 -5.06
CA SER A 47 14.14 -17.48 -4.69
C SER A 47 13.36 -16.34 -5.32
N LEU A 48 12.14 -16.65 -5.77
CA LEU A 48 11.17 -15.72 -6.30
C LEU A 48 9.88 -15.83 -5.49
N ILE A 49 9.58 -14.79 -4.71
CA ILE A 49 8.44 -14.75 -3.80
C ILE A 49 7.42 -13.75 -4.34
N GLY A 50 6.21 -14.22 -4.60
CA GLY A 50 5.08 -13.39 -5.03
C GLY A 50 4.26 -12.96 -3.82
N ASN A 51 3.63 -11.81 -3.89
CA ASN A 51 2.87 -11.07 -2.89
C ASN A 51 3.65 -10.59 -1.64
N SER A 52 3.07 -9.59 -0.96
CA SER A 52 3.73 -8.94 0.18
C SER A 52 3.76 -9.82 1.44
N ASP A 53 2.74 -10.62 1.68
CA ASP A 53 2.62 -11.41 2.90
C ASP A 53 3.63 -12.55 2.92
N GLU A 54 3.79 -13.25 1.79
CA GLU A 54 4.82 -14.28 1.63
C GLU A 54 6.23 -13.68 1.66
N ALA A 55 6.40 -12.49 1.08
CA ALA A 55 7.68 -11.79 1.13
C ALA A 55 8.07 -11.41 2.56
N LEU A 56 7.12 -10.92 3.39
CA LEU A 56 7.38 -10.64 4.80
C LEU A 56 7.71 -11.93 5.58
N TRP A 57 7.00 -13.01 5.29
CA TRP A 57 7.29 -14.30 5.90
C TRP A 57 8.68 -14.83 5.51
N TYR A 58 9.07 -14.64 4.25
CA TYR A 58 10.41 -14.96 3.80
C TYR A 58 11.48 -14.14 4.54
N LEU A 59 11.29 -12.83 4.70
CA LEU A 59 12.20 -11.97 5.46
C LEU A 59 12.31 -12.42 6.92
N PHE A 60 11.20 -12.79 7.55
CA PHE A 60 11.20 -13.33 8.91
C PHE A 60 12.01 -14.62 9.04
N ALA A 61 11.84 -15.54 8.09
CA ALA A 61 12.47 -16.85 8.13
C ALA A 61 13.96 -16.84 7.72
N VAL A 62 14.34 -15.93 6.81
CA VAL A 62 15.68 -15.95 6.18
C VAL A 62 16.54 -14.77 6.62
N HIS A 63 15.99 -13.55 6.65
CA HIS A 63 16.80 -12.36 6.93
C HIS A 63 16.92 -12.08 8.44
N VAL A 64 15.81 -12.12 9.18
CA VAL A 64 15.85 -11.83 10.64
C VAL A 64 16.86 -12.69 11.39
N PRO A 65 17.03 -14.00 11.13
CA PRO A 65 18.04 -14.82 11.79
C PRO A 65 19.50 -14.40 11.52
N THR A 66 19.74 -13.60 10.48
CA THR A 66 21.09 -13.08 10.17
C THR A 66 21.41 -11.78 10.90
N MET A 67 20.40 -11.13 11.48
CA MET A 67 20.55 -9.89 12.24
C MET A 67 21.17 -10.16 13.61
N GLN A 68 21.74 -9.13 14.24
CA GLN A 68 22.38 -9.26 15.55
C GLN A 68 21.87 -8.19 16.54
N GLY A 69 22.08 -8.45 17.82
CA GLY A 69 21.77 -7.49 18.89
C GLY A 69 20.30 -7.10 18.96
N ASP A 70 20.06 -5.86 19.33
CA ASP A 70 18.72 -5.32 19.50
C ASP A 70 17.93 -5.27 18.18
N ALA A 71 18.61 -5.07 17.05
CA ALA A 71 18.00 -5.08 15.74
C ALA A 71 17.34 -6.42 15.42
N ALA A 72 17.97 -7.54 15.81
CA ALA A 72 17.39 -8.87 15.64
C ALA A 72 16.10 -9.05 16.45
N GLN A 73 16.05 -8.54 17.68
CA GLN A 73 14.86 -8.59 18.53
C GLN A 73 13.75 -7.73 17.95
N GLN A 74 14.06 -6.52 17.49
CA GLN A 74 13.10 -5.61 16.86
C GLN A 74 12.59 -6.17 15.54
N GLY A 75 13.45 -6.75 14.71
CA GLY A 75 13.05 -7.41 13.47
C GLY A 75 12.15 -8.63 13.70
N ALA A 76 12.47 -9.45 14.70
CA ALA A 76 11.62 -10.56 15.10
C ALA A 76 10.26 -10.10 15.64
N ALA A 77 10.22 -9.02 16.44
CA ALA A 77 8.99 -8.43 16.95
C ALA A 77 8.14 -7.84 15.81
N LEU A 78 8.77 -7.10 14.88
CA LEU A 78 8.12 -6.49 13.72
C LEU A 78 7.34 -7.51 12.88
N LEU A 79 7.97 -8.63 12.55
CA LEU A 79 7.42 -9.62 11.63
C LEU A 79 6.76 -10.82 12.33
N ARG A 80 6.66 -10.79 13.65
CA ARG A 80 6.08 -11.88 14.44
C ARG A 80 4.61 -12.09 14.08
N ARG A 81 4.26 -13.33 13.78
CA ARG A 81 2.88 -13.79 13.64
C ARG A 81 2.33 -14.29 14.98
N SER A 82 1.20 -13.76 15.35
CA SER A 82 0.36 -14.16 16.48
C SER A 82 -1.08 -14.27 16.02
N GLU A 83 -1.96 -14.83 16.82
CA GLU A 83 -3.39 -14.84 16.51
C GLU A 83 -3.94 -13.44 16.26
N GLU A 84 -3.52 -12.46 17.07
CA GLU A 84 -3.93 -11.06 16.93
C GLU A 84 -3.44 -10.45 15.60
N THR A 85 -2.14 -10.61 15.27
CA THR A 85 -1.59 -10.05 14.02
C THR A 85 -2.15 -10.73 12.78
N MET A 86 -2.44 -12.03 12.84
CA MET A 86 -3.06 -12.77 11.74
C MET A 86 -4.52 -12.35 11.52
N ALA A 87 -5.27 -12.12 12.60
CA ALA A 87 -6.65 -11.62 12.51
C ALA A 87 -6.69 -10.21 11.90
N TRP A 88 -5.72 -9.35 12.23
CA TRP A 88 -5.57 -8.06 11.59
C TRP A 88 -5.15 -8.18 10.12
N GLU A 89 -4.24 -9.06 9.79
CA GLU A 89 -3.80 -9.29 8.40
C GLU A 89 -4.97 -9.67 7.50
N GLU A 90 -5.88 -10.53 7.96
CA GLU A 90 -7.10 -10.89 7.23
C GLU A 90 -8.00 -9.66 6.98
N ARG A 91 -8.23 -8.84 8.01
CA ARG A 91 -9.00 -7.58 7.87
C ARG A 91 -8.33 -6.60 6.90
N LEU A 92 -7.01 -6.46 6.98
CA LEU A 92 -6.25 -5.57 6.10
C LEU A 92 -6.21 -6.06 4.65
N ASN A 93 -6.22 -7.36 4.41
CA ASN A 93 -6.37 -7.91 3.08
C ASN A 93 -7.76 -7.59 2.49
N ALA A 94 -8.82 -7.75 3.29
CA ALA A 94 -10.17 -7.34 2.90
C ALA A 94 -10.26 -5.83 2.64
N LEU A 95 -9.63 -5.01 3.50
CA LEU A 95 -9.53 -3.57 3.34
C LEU A 95 -8.83 -3.19 2.03
N GLY A 96 -7.69 -3.80 1.72
CA GLY A 96 -6.94 -3.51 0.50
C GLY A 96 -7.75 -3.77 -0.77
N HIS A 97 -8.51 -4.86 -0.80
CA HIS A 97 -9.43 -5.14 -1.90
C HIS A 97 -10.61 -4.16 -1.96
N ALA A 98 -11.17 -3.80 -0.81
CA ALA A 98 -12.27 -2.85 -0.73
C ALA A 98 -11.84 -1.45 -1.20
N ILE A 99 -10.72 -0.93 -0.69
CA ILE A 99 -10.15 0.36 -1.10
C ILE A 99 -9.88 0.39 -2.61
N GLN A 100 -9.26 -0.65 -3.14
CA GLN A 100 -8.91 -0.72 -4.55
C GLN A 100 -10.17 -0.67 -5.43
N GLY A 101 -11.19 -1.48 -5.11
CA GLY A 101 -12.43 -1.48 -5.86
C GLY A 101 -13.24 -0.18 -5.70
N TRP A 102 -13.24 0.40 -4.50
CA TRP A 102 -13.89 1.67 -4.22
C TRP A 102 -13.23 2.84 -4.97
N ALA A 103 -11.90 2.97 -4.90
CA ALA A 103 -11.16 4.00 -5.63
C ALA A 103 -11.28 3.85 -7.16
N TYR A 104 -11.24 2.62 -7.67
CA TYR A 104 -11.40 2.36 -9.10
C TYR A 104 -12.80 2.70 -9.61
N PHE A 105 -13.84 2.63 -8.79
CA PHE A 105 -15.17 3.12 -9.18
C PHE A 105 -15.08 4.59 -9.60
N TYR A 106 -14.49 5.44 -8.78
CA TYR A 106 -14.33 6.85 -9.09
C TYR A 106 -13.33 7.11 -10.22
N LEU A 107 -12.22 6.41 -10.25
CA LEU A 107 -11.17 6.64 -11.23
C LEU A 107 -11.50 6.07 -12.63
N LEU A 108 -12.29 5.01 -12.73
CA LEU A 108 -12.51 4.26 -13.97
C LEU A 108 -13.96 4.21 -14.42
N ALA A 109 -14.92 4.17 -13.50
CA ALA A 109 -16.34 4.09 -13.88
C ALA A 109 -16.92 5.48 -14.09
N THR A 110 -16.71 6.41 -13.15
CA THR A 110 -17.32 7.75 -13.19
C THR A 110 -16.42 8.79 -13.86
N ASN A 111 -15.10 8.69 -13.72
CA ASN A 111 -14.18 9.66 -14.29
C ASN A 111 -13.86 9.34 -15.76
N ALA A 112 -13.99 10.38 -16.60
CA ALA A 112 -13.68 10.30 -18.03
C ALA A 112 -12.23 10.61 -18.37
N ASP A 113 -11.46 11.23 -17.45
CA ASP A 113 -10.09 11.68 -17.71
C ASP A 113 -9.08 10.52 -17.62
N PRO A 114 -8.51 10.08 -18.76
CA PRO A 114 -7.51 9.02 -18.75
C PRO A 114 -6.19 9.45 -18.09
N ASP A 115 -5.93 10.75 -17.98
CA ASP A 115 -4.68 11.28 -17.44
C ASP A 115 -4.52 10.92 -15.97
N LEU A 116 -5.57 11.12 -15.17
CA LEU A 116 -5.59 10.77 -13.76
C LEU A 116 -5.30 9.28 -13.54
N SER A 117 -6.00 8.41 -14.27
CA SER A 117 -5.82 6.96 -14.16
C SER A 117 -4.42 6.51 -14.60
N LEU A 118 -3.88 7.10 -15.66
CA LEU A 118 -2.53 6.78 -16.15
C LEU A 118 -1.46 7.22 -15.14
N ARG A 119 -1.64 8.37 -14.48
CA ARG A 119 -0.77 8.79 -13.37
C ARG A 119 -0.86 7.82 -12.21
N TYR A 120 -2.06 7.44 -11.81
CA TYR A 120 -2.29 6.50 -10.72
C TYR A 120 -1.56 5.15 -10.93
N TRP A 121 -1.45 4.69 -12.18
CA TRP A 121 -0.73 3.45 -12.51
C TRP A 121 0.73 3.65 -12.96
N GLY A 122 1.32 4.80 -12.71
CA GLY A 122 2.71 5.08 -13.04
C GLY A 122 2.98 5.27 -14.53
N GLY A 123 1.95 5.54 -15.33
CA GLY A 123 2.11 5.78 -16.78
C GLY A 123 2.84 7.07 -17.13
N LYS A 124 3.03 7.96 -16.17
CA LYS A 124 3.83 9.19 -16.27
C LYS A 124 5.06 9.18 -15.37
N GLU A 125 5.26 8.13 -14.61
CA GLU A 125 6.37 8.00 -13.68
C GLU A 125 7.70 7.86 -14.43
N PRO A 126 8.67 8.77 -14.26
CA PRO A 126 9.95 8.74 -14.98
C PRO A 126 10.76 7.47 -14.76
N THR A 127 10.65 6.87 -13.57
CA THR A 127 11.37 5.64 -13.20
C THR A 127 10.81 4.40 -13.87
N VAL A 128 9.60 4.48 -14.44
CA VAL A 128 8.99 3.40 -15.24
C VAL A 128 9.56 3.46 -16.68
N PRO A 129 10.06 2.34 -17.24
CA PRO A 129 10.62 2.30 -18.59
C PRO A 129 9.67 2.89 -19.64
N LEU A 130 10.24 3.64 -20.60
CA LEU A 130 9.46 4.34 -21.64
C LEU A 130 8.50 3.42 -22.39
N LEU A 131 8.96 2.21 -22.75
CA LEU A 131 8.12 1.22 -23.43
C LEU A 131 6.91 0.81 -22.62
N HIS A 132 7.06 0.67 -21.30
CA HIS A 132 5.94 0.36 -20.40
C HIS A 132 4.96 1.53 -20.33
N ARG A 133 5.44 2.77 -20.30
CA ARG A 133 4.59 3.97 -20.31
C ARG A 133 3.82 4.10 -21.61
N LEU A 134 4.45 3.83 -22.75
CA LEU A 134 3.79 3.82 -24.05
C LEU A 134 2.75 2.68 -24.15
N ALA A 135 3.11 1.48 -23.73
CA ALA A 135 2.19 0.34 -23.69
C ALA A 135 0.95 0.64 -22.82
N GLN A 136 1.14 1.30 -21.68
CA GLN A 136 0.01 1.74 -20.84
C GLN A 136 -0.89 2.76 -21.54
N ARG A 137 -0.32 3.75 -22.24
CA ARG A 137 -1.11 4.75 -22.97
C ARG A 137 -1.92 4.11 -24.09
N CYS A 138 -1.30 3.26 -24.90
CA CYS A 138 -1.98 2.57 -26.02
C CYS A 138 -3.00 1.54 -25.53
N GLY A 139 -2.67 0.81 -24.47
CA GLY A 139 -3.51 -0.25 -23.91
C GLY A 139 -4.61 0.26 -22.95
N TYR A 140 -4.61 1.55 -22.58
CA TYR A 140 -5.51 2.09 -21.57
C TYR A 140 -6.99 1.78 -21.80
N PRO A 141 -7.59 1.97 -22.99
CA PRO A 141 -9.02 1.71 -23.19
C PRO A 141 -9.39 0.24 -22.94
N ALA A 142 -8.58 -0.70 -23.44
CA ALA A 142 -8.78 -2.12 -23.22
C ALA A 142 -8.60 -2.49 -21.73
N PHE A 143 -7.58 -1.92 -21.09
CA PHE A 143 -7.31 -2.14 -19.69
C PHE A 143 -8.41 -1.56 -18.80
N LYS A 144 -8.91 -0.35 -19.09
CA LYS A 144 -10.05 0.25 -18.39
C LYS A 144 -11.26 -0.68 -18.44
N GLY A 145 -11.59 -1.23 -19.62
CA GLY A 145 -12.70 -2.17 -19.79
C GLY A 145 -12.50 -3.46 -18.98
N LEU A 146 -11.27 -4.01 -19.01
CA LEU A 146 -10.92 -5.20 -18.23
C LEU A 146 -11.08 -4.96 -16.72
N MET A 147 -10.58 -3.84 -16.23
CA MET A 147 -10.66 -3.49 -14.81
C MET A 147 -12.09 -3.22 -14.35
N ARG A 148 -12.90 -2.53 -15.17
CA ARG A 148 -14.34 -2.36 -14.89
C ARG A 148 -15.04 -3.69 -14.71
N LYS A 149 -14.77 -4.65 -15.59
CA LYS A 149 -15.35 -5.99 -15.50
C LYS A 149 -14.79 -6.80 -14.33
N ALA A 150 -13.46 -6.78 -14.14
CA ALA A 150 -12.80 -7.55 -13.08
C ALA A 150 -13.21 -7.13 -11.66
N PHE A 151 -13.48 -5.83 -11.48
CA PHE A 151 -13.93 -5.26 -10.21
C PHE A 151 -15.44 -5.03 -10.15
N ALA A 152 -16.20 -5.43 -11.18
CA ALA A 152 -17.65 -5.19 -11.26
C ALA A 152 -18.00 -3.73 -10.88
N LEU A 153 -17.32 -2.76 -11.54
CA LEU A 153 -17.43 -1.35 -11.18
C LEU A 153 -18.77 -0.71 -11.57
N ASP A 154 -19.61 -1.43 -12.31
CA ASP A 154 -20.95 -0.99 -12.69
C ASP A 154 -22.01 -1.45 -11.66
N ASP A 155 -21.61 -2.17 -10.60
CA ASP A 155 -22.48 -2.63 -9.52
C ASP A 155 -22.41 -1.67 -8.32
N GLU A 156 -23.38 -0.79 -8.21
CA GLU A 156 -23.49 0.18 -7.12
C GLU A 156 -23.66 -0.48 -5.74
N SER A 157 -24.32 -1.63 -5.66
CA SER A 157 -24.50 -2.35 -4.41
C SER A 157 -23.18 -2.90 -3.89
N LEU A 158 -22.35 -3.40 -4.80
CA LEU A 158 -21.00 -3.85 -4.47
C LEU A 158 -20.07 -2.69 -4.11
N HIS A 159 -20.25 -1.53 -4.77
CA HIS A 159 -19.52 -0.31 -4.43
C HIS A 159 -19.84 0.12 -2.99
N GLN A 160 -21.11 0.18 -2.61
CA GLN A 160 -21.53 0.51 -1.24
C GLN A 160 -20.96 -0.52 -0.22
N LYS A 161 -21.09 -1.82 -0.52
CA LYS A 161 -20.53 -2.87 0.35
C LYS A 161 -19.01 -2.71 0.57
N ARG A 162 -18.26 -2.30 -0.45
CA ARG A 162 -16.82 -2.01 -0.32
C ARG A 162 -16.58 -0.84 0.62
N TYR A 163 -17.35 0.22 0.47
CA TYR A 163 -17.29 1.37 1.37
C TYR A 163 -17.59 0.99 2.81
N ASP A 164 -18.65 0.22 3.04
CA ASP A 164 -19.03 -0.26 4.38
C ASP A 164 -17.93 -1.14 5.00
N THR A 165 -17.33 -2.05 4.22
CA THR A 165 -16.19 -2.87 4.66
C THR A 165 -15.00 -1.98 5.02
N PHE A 166 -14.74 -0.97 4.23
CA PHE A 166 -13.67 -0.02 4.44
C PHE A 166 -13.87 0.76 5.76
N VAL A 167 -15.05 1.36 5.95
CA VAL A 167 -15.38 2.11 7.17
C VAL A 167 -15.30 1.22 8.40
N ALA A 168 -15.82 0.00 8.35
CA ALA A 168 -15.77 -0.94 9.47
C ALA A 168 -14.33 -1.22 9.94
N VAL A 169 -13.38 -1.37 9.03
CA VAL A 169 -11.97 -1.59 9.42
C VAL A 169 -11.35 -0.33 10.01
N LEU A 170 -11.75 0.87 9.54
CA LEU A 170 -11.32 2.12 10.18
C LEU A 170 -11.88 2.26 11.60
N ASP A 171 -13.14 1.88 11.83
CA ASP A 171 -13.77 1.90 13.14
C ASP A 171 -13.07 0.91 14.10
N ASP A 172 -12.75 -0.30 13.62
CA ASP A 172 -11.95 -1.27 14.38
C ASP A 172 -10.56 -0.71 14.73
N ALA A 173 -9.93 0.01 13.80
CA ALA A 173 -8.61 0.61 14.03
C ALA A 173 -8.68 1.75 15.05
N ASP A 174 -9.68 2.62 14.97
CA ASP A 174 -9.89 3.69 15.96
C ASP A 174 -10.08 3.10 17.35
N ALA A 175 -10.93 2.07 17.49
CA ALA A 175 -11.18 1.39 18.77
C ALA A 175 -9.92 0.70 19.31
N ALA A 176 -9.13 0.05 18.45
CA ALA A 176 -7.89 -0.60 18.86
C ALA A 176 -6.85 0.42 19.35
N LEU A 177 -6.72 1.55 18.66
CA LEU A 177 -5.82 2.63 19.05
C LEU A 177 -6.25 3.29 20.36
N GLU A 178 -7.55 3.52 20.55
CA GLU A 178 -8.08 4.06 21.80
C GLU A 178 -7.76 3.12 22.99
N LEU A 179 -8.04 1.84 22.83
CA LEU A 179 -7.79 0.82 23.85
C LEU A 179 -6.31 0.72 24.24
N LYS A 180 -5.40 0.95 23.29
CA LYS A 180 -3.94 0.80 23.46
C LYS A 180 -3.20 2.13 23.65
N GLY A 181 -3.92 3.21 23.92
CA GLY A 181 -3.33 4.53 24.18
C GLY A 181 -2.67 5.17 22.96
N GLY A 182 -3.10 4.82 21.74
CA GLY A 182 -2.69 5.46 20.51
C GLY A 182 -1.29 5.09 19.99
N ASN A 183 -0.69 4.00 20.49
CA ASN A 183 0.68 3.64 20.12
C ASN A 183 0.76 2.67 18.94
N HIS A 184 0.07 1.54 18.99
CA HIS A 184 0.11 0.50 17.93
C HIS A 184 -1.23 -0.21 17.82
N LEU A 185 -1.54 -0.76 16.65
CA LEU A 185 -2.77 -1.54 16.42
C LEU A 185 -2.69 -2.89 17.16
N THR A 186 -1.49 -3.45 17.25
CA THR A 186 -1.24 -4.73 17.92
C THR A 186 -0.08 -4.60 18.91
N GLY A 187 -0.17 -5.25 20.06
CA GLY A 187 0.93 -5.31 21.03
C GLY A 187 1.42 -3.96 21.58
N GLU A 188 2.64 -3.95 22.09
CA GLU A 188 3.31 -2.77 22.68
C GLU A 188 4.38 -2.16 21.75
N SER A 189 4.73 -2.84 20.67
CA SER A 189 5.74 -2.43 19.70
C SER A 189 5.18 -2.45 18.30
N ILE A 190 5.84 -1.68 17.41
CA ILE A 190 5.52 -1.66 15.99
C ILE A 190 5.52 -3.08 15.40
N SER A 191 4.51 -3.39 14.60
CA SER A 191 4.37 -4.65 13.87
C SER A 191 4.15 -4.42 12.38
N TYR A 192 4.28 -5.48 11.59
CA TYR A 192 3.96 -5.43 10.16
C TYR A 192 2.48 -5.09 9.90
N VAL A 193 1.60 -5.27 10.89
CA VAL A 193 0.19 -4.87 10.83
C VAL A 193 0.06 -3.35 10.78
N ASP A 194 0.79 -2.64 11.64
CA ASP A 194 0.83 -1.18 11.67
C ASP A 194 1.31 -0.62 10.34
N ILE A 195 2.39 -1.21 9.80
CA ILE A 195 2.94 -0.83 8.50
C ILE A 195 1.94 -1.13 7.38
N SER A 196 1.29 -2.29 7.40
CA SER A 196 0.30 -2.68 6.40
C SER A 196 -0.88 -1.71 6.37
N PHE A 197 -1.41 -1.37 7.54
CA PHE A 197 -2.48 -0.39 7.68
C PHE A 197 -2.08 0.97 7.10
N CYS A 198 -0.90 1.48 7.50
CA CYS A 198 -0.39 2.75 7.01
C CYS A 198 -0.10 2.73 5.50
N ALA A 199 0.46 1.65 4.97
CA ALA A 199 0.76 1.51 3.56
C ALA A 199 -0.50 1.42 2.69
N LEU A 200 -1.57 0.78 3.18
CA LEU A 200 -2.85 0.68 2.47
C LEU A 200 -3.57 2.03 2.37
N LEU A 201 -3.55 2.81 3.44
CA LEU A 201 -4.31 4.04 3.57
C LEU A 201 -3.51 5.29 3.21
N GLY A 202 -2.18 5.22 3.23
CA GLY A 202 -1.33 6.36 2.90
C GLY A 202 -1.68 7.05 1.57
N PRO A 203 -2.02 6.33 0.47
CA PRO A 203 -2.45 6.96 -0.77
C PRO A 203 -3.72 7.82 -0.68
N LEU A 204 -4.48 7.67 0.40
CA LEU A 204 -5.70 8.42 0.69
C LEU A 204 -5.46 9.55 1.69
N LEU A 205 -4.22 9.94 1.94
CA LEU A 205 -3.85 11.04 2.82
C LEU A 205 -3.21 12.19 2.04
N PRO A 206 -3.22 13.43 2.61
CA PRO A 206 -2.77 14.61 1.91
C PRO A 206 -1.32 14.55 1.43
N SER A 207 -1.03 15.34 0.40
CA SER A 207 0.30 15.45 -0.22
C SER A 207 1.42 15.83 0.75
N THR A 208 1.10 16.40 1.90
CA THR A 208 2.08 16.71 2.96
C THR A 208 2.71 15.47 3.59
N ILE A 209 2.02 14.32 3.53
CA ILE A 209 2.52 13.03 4.04
C ILE A 209 3.24 12.24 2.95
N ILE A 210 2.88 12.45 1.70
CA ILE A 210 3.42 11.74 0.55
C ILE A 210 4.96 11.83 0.42
N PRO A 211 5.63 12.97 0.67
CA PRO A 211 7.09 13.00 0.69
C PRO A 211 7.72 12.05 1.69
N LEU A 212 7.06 11.85 2.83
CA LEU A 212 7.51 10.90 3.85
C LEU A 212 7.31 9.45 3.38
N TRP A 213 6.20 9.17 2.73
CA TRP A 213 5.92 7.88 2.11
C TRP A 213 6.97 7.52 1.07
N ALA A 214 7.17 8.41 0.11
CA ALA A 214 8.03 8.12 -1.02
C ALA A 214 9.51 7.99 -0.64
N ASN A 215 9.94 8.56 0.51
CA ASN A 215 11.35 8.67 0.88
C ASN A 215 12.25 9.12 -0.27
N GLY A 216 11.75 10.01 -1.13
CA GLY A 216 12.42 10.42 -2.35
C GLY A 216 12.53 9.36 -3.46
N ARG A 217 12.02 8.14 -3.24
CA ARG A 217 12.10 7.03 -4.21
C ARG A 217 10.90 6.94 -5.15
N PHE A 218 9.76 7.51 -4.76
CA PHE A 218 8.55 7.57 -5.58
C PHE A 218 8.02 8.98 -5.73
N SER A 219 7.99 9.48 -6.95
CA SER A 219 7.36 10.75 -7.29
C SER A 219 5.89 10.59 -7.70
N SER A 220 5.43 9.35 -7.96
CA SER A 220 4.12 9.07 -8.54
C SER A 220 2.94 9.33 -7.62
N PHE A 221 3.17 9.48 -6.33
CA PHE A 221 2.11 9.75 -5.37
C PHE A 221 1.79 11.25 -5.24
N ALA A 222 2.80 12.09 -5.36
CA ALA A 222 2.73 13.46 -4.90
C ALA A 222 1.56 14.28 -5.46
N PRO A 223 1.19 14.30 -6.70
CA PRO A 223 0.24 15.31 -7.18
C PRO A 223 -1.11 14.77 -7.65
N LEU A 224 -1.56 13.61 -7.18
CA LEU A 224 -2.88 13.12 -7.61
C LEU A 224 -4.01 13.97 -7.04
N GLN A 225 -3.85 14.42 -5.80
CA GLN A 225 -4.82 15.25 -5.09
C GLN A 225 -4.96 16.64 -5.72
N ASP A 226 -3.89 17.17 -6.30
CA ASP A 226 -3.88 18.45 -7.01
C ASP A 226 -4.37 18.31 -8.46
N HIS A 227 -4.79 17.12 -8.88
CA HIS A 227 -5.24 16.90 -10.24
C HIS A 227 -6.64 17.49 -10.44
N PRO A 228 -6.85 18.34 -11.48
CA PRO A 228 -8.14 19.03 -11.67
C PRO A 228 -9.33 18.09 -11.89
N SER A 229 -9.07 16.85 -12.30
CA SER A 229 -10.10 15.80 -12.49
C SER A 229 -10.19 14.84 -11.31
N MET A 230 -9.61 15.18 -10.16
CA MET A 230 -9.73 14.32 -8.97
C MET A 230 -11.18 14.30 -8.50
N PRO A 231 -11.80 13.11 -8.32
CA PRO A 231 -13.16 13.01 -7.82
C PRO A 231 -13.30 13.61 -6.42
N THR A 232 -14.35 14.43 -6.24
CA THR A 232 -14.59 15.10 -4.96
C THR A 232 -14.79 14.11 -3.81
N GLU A 233 -15.40 12.96 -4.08
CA GLU A 233 -15.63 11.90 -3.10
C GLU A 233 -14.33 11.33 -2.53
N LEU A 234 -13.27 11.29 -3.34
CA LEU A 234 -11.95 10.87 -2.87
C LEU A 234 -11.30 11.95 -2.00
N VAL A 235 -11.49 13.22 -2.35
CA VAL A 235 -10.99 14.37 -1.57
C VAL A 235 -11.73 14.47 -0.23
N ASP A 236 -13.06 14.39 -0.25
CA ASP A 236 -13.91 14.44 0.95
C ASP A 236 -13.58 13.29 1.92
N PHE A 237 -13.30 12.11 1.35
CA PHE A 237 -12.90 10.96 2.14
C PHE A 237 -11.51 11.17 2.79
N GLU A 238 -10.56 11.73 2.05
CA GLU A 238 -9.23 12.10 2.56
C GLU A 238 -9.35 13.03 3.77
N ASP A 239 -10.15 14.10 3.65
CA ASP A 239 -10.42 15.05 4.72
C ASP A 239 -11.08 14.38 5.93
N ALA A 240 -11.99 13.45 5.71
CA ALA A 240 -12.64 12.69 6.77
C ALA A 240 -11.66 11.75 7.48
N LEU A 241 -10.83 11.03 6.71
CA LEU A 241 -9.82 10.11 7.24
C LEU A 241 -8.79 10.85 8.10
N GLN A 242 -8.33 12.02 7.66
CA GLN A 242 -7.34 12.81 8.38
C GLN A 242 -7.82 13.26 9.78
N ARG A 243 -9.14 13.44 9.96
CA ARG A 243 -9.73 13.81 11.26
C ARG A 243 -9.89 12.65 12.21
N ARG A 244 -9.82 11.41 11.72
CA ARG A 244 -9.96 10.20 12.54
C ARG A 244 -8.69 9.93 13.37
N PRO A 245 -8.81 9.28 14.54
CA PRO A 245 -7.65 8.79 15.31
C PRO A 245 -6.71 7.95 14.46
N CYS A 246 -7.24 7.02 13.63
CA CYS A 246 -6.44 6.19 12.76
C CYS A 246 -5.75 7.00 11.64
N GLY A 247 -6.34 8.06 11.13
CA GLY A 247 -5.70 8.96 10.17
C GLY A 247 -4.51 9.70 10.78
N GLN A 248 -4.68 10.25 11.97
CA GLN A 248 -3.60 10.89 12.73
C GLN A 248 -2.49 9.89 13.11
N TYR A 249 -2.89 8.66 13.43
CA TYR A 249 -1.95 7.57 13.67
C TYR A 249 -1.10 7.26 12.43
N ILE A 250 -1.71 7.17 11.25
CA ILE A 250 -0.96 6.96 10.00
C ILE A 250 0.06 8.08 9.79
N GLU A 251 -0.33 9.33 9.97
CA GLU A 251 0.59 10.48 9.86
C GLU A 251 1.76 10.38 10.85
N LYS A 252 1.48 10.03 12.12
CA LYS A 252 2.50 9.77 13.14
C LYS A 252 3.46 8.68 12.69
N MET A 253 2.94 7.56 12.20
CA MET A 253 3.74 6.42 11.76
C MET A 253 4.68 6.77 10.61
N PHE A 254 4.20 7.51 9.60
CA PHE A 254 5.05 7.99 8.50
C PHE A 254 6.15 8.92 8.98
N ARG A 255 5.84 9.81 9.93
CA ARG A 255 6.81 10.76 10.47
C ARG A 255 7.87 10.09 11.35
N GLU A 256 7.47 9.14 12.18
CA GLU A 256 8.33 8.56 13.21
C GLU A 256 9.08 7.31 12.74
N TRP A 257 8.48 6.50 11.86
CA TRP A 257 8.97 5.17 11.55
C TRP A 257 9.36 4.95 10.09
N ARG A 258 8.85 5.76 9.14
CA ARG A 258 9.03 5.45 7.71
C ARG A 258 10.50 5.46 7.26
N ASN A 259 11.35 6.24 7.90
CA ASN A 259 12.74 6.44 7.48
C ASN A 259 13.75 6.14 8.59
N ARG A 260 13.39 5.27 9.52
CA ARG A 260 14.24 4.95 10.67
C ARG A 260 14.50 3.45 10.75
N PRO A 261 15.57 2.95 10.10
CA PRO A 261 15.96 1.57 10.25
C PRO A 261 16.24 1.25 11.73
N PHE A 262 15.99 0.02 12.12
CA PHE A 262 16.41 -0.46 13.43
C PHE A 262 17.92 -0.32 13.52
N ALA A 263 18.39 0.27 14.61
CA ALA A 263 19.83 0.46 14.81
C ALA A 263 20.51 -0.90 14.89
N SER A 264 21.55 -1.08 14.08
CA SER A 264 22.45 -2.24 14.13
C SER A 264 23.41 -2.15 15.30
#